data_93ccdb784689baf2556f45860a935d3b
#
_entry.id   93ccdb784689baf2556f45860a935d3b
#
_cell.length_a   1.000
_cell.length_b   1.000
_cell.length_c   1.000
_cell.angle_alpha   90.00
_cell.angle_beta   90.00
_cell.angle_gamma   90.00
#
_symmetry.space_group_name_H-M   'P 1'
#
loop_
_entity.id
_entity.type
_entity.pdbx_description
1 polymer ?
#
loop_
_entity_poly.entity_id
_entity_poly.type
_entity_poly.pdbx_seq_one_letter_code
_entity_poly.pdbx_strand_id
1 'polypeptide(L)'
;WIGRKKGSHRCYFRIEYGYMVFFSFWGLAITLNDQLGGNGLTVYNYVMLIMAIMSMMKPWKTALLFLGDFLLLNLLLPYFPDPGGLDHAYNNLMNSLFLSLAAIVINASLYNSRIQAKRDEMTINRQYRQIEAANQILSKESLLDALTGLQNRNSYKKAVQAFDNTEAASMACVYVDANGLHELNNHQGHEAGDVMLKTVAHILLGHFNQEEVFRIGG
;
A
#
# COMPACT_ATOMS: atom_id res chain seq x y z
N TRP A 1 -10.34 -2.42 -16.68
CA TRP A 1 -9.26 -3.08 -15.90
C TRP A 1 -9.79 -3.94 -14.74
N ILE A 2 -11.03 -3.75 -14.30
CA ILE A 2 -11.68 -4.48 -13.20
C ILE A 2 -12.11 -5.90 -13.60
N GLY A 3 -12.35 -6.18 -14.87
CA GLY A 3 -12.85 -7.49 -15.34
C GLY A 3 -11.83 -8.63 -15.36
N ARG A 4 -10.52 -8.34 -15.47
CA ARG A 4 -9.47 -9.37 -15.60
C ARG A 4 -9.03 -10.00 -14.28
N LYS A 5 -9.34 -9.41 -13.12
CA LYS A 5 -8.89 -9.90 -11.80
C LYS A 5 -9.78 -10.96 -11.14
N LYS A 6 -11.04 -11.12 -11.58
CA LYS A 6 -11.96 -12.10 -10.94
C LYS A 6 -11.56 -13.57 -11.15
N GLY A 7 -10.94 -13.91 -12.28
CA GLY A 7 -10.44 -15.26 -12.56
C GLY A 7 -9.21 -15.64 -11.73
N SER A 8 -8.29 -14.68 -11.53
CA SER A 8 -7.06 -14.87 -10.77
C SER A 8 -7.33 -15.16 -9.28
N HIS A 9 -8.26 -14.44 -8.65
CA HIS A 9 -8.61 -14.67 -7.23
C HIS A 9 -9.17 -16.07 -6.94
N ARG A 10 -9.99 -16.63 -7.84
CA ARG A 10 -10.52 -17.99 -7.68
C ARG A 10 -9.43 -19.05 -7.79
N CYS A 11 -8.43 -18.83 -8.64
CA CYS A 11 -7.29 -19.73 -8.80
C CYS A 11 -6.42 -19.74 -7.54
N TYR A 12 -6.09 -18.57 -6.98
CA TYR A 12 -5.32 -18.47 -5.74
C TYR A 12 -6.00 -19.17 -4.55
N PHE A 13 -7.32 -19.00 -4.38
CA PHE A 13 -8.06 -19.68 -3.30
C PHE A 13 -8.09 -21.21 -3.47
N ARG A 14 -8.12 -21.72 -4.69
CA ARG A 14 -8.07 -23.16 -4.94
C ARG A 14 -6.70 -23.74 -4.62
N ILE A 15 -5.65 -23.04 -4.99
CA ILE A 15 -4.27 -23.43 -4.69
C ILE A 15 -4.04 -23.37 -3.18
N GLU A 16 -4.45 -22.30 -2.52
CA GLU A 16 -4.36 -22.16 -1.06
C GLU A 16 -5.08 -23.30 -0.33
N TYR A 17 -6.30 -23.60 -0.72
CA TYR A 17 -7.05 -24.70 -0.15
C TYR A 17 -6.36 -26.05 -0.38
N GLY A 18 -5.84 -26.27 -1.57
CA GLY A 18 -5.12 -27.49 -1.92
C GLY A 18 -3.88 -27.72 -1.06
N TYR A 19 -3.02 -26.72 -0.88
CA TYR A 19 -1.84 -26.88 -0.04
C TYR A 19 -2.19 -27.02 1.46
N MET A 20 -3.22 -26.32 1.95
CA MET A 20 -3.67 -26.44 3.33
C MET A 20 -4.14 -27.88 3.63
N VAL A 21 -4.96 -28.45 2.76
CA VAL A 21 -5.41 -29.85 2.87
C VAL A 21 -4.22 -30.82 2.76
N PHE A 22 -3.30 -30.59 1.84
CA PHE A 22 -2.10 -31.42 1.68
C PHE A 22 -1.24 -31.41 2.95
N PHE A 23 -0.92 -30.25 3.50
CA PHE A 23 -0.09 -30.14 4.71
C PHE A 23 -0.82 -30.69 5.94
N SER A 24 -2.14 -30.56 6.02
CA SER A 24 -2.97 -31.18 7.04
C SER A 24 -2.80 -32.71 7.05
N PHE A 25 -3.07 -33.37 5.91
CA PHE A 25 -2.90 -34.81 5.80
C PHE A 25 -1.47 -35.28 6.01
N TRP A 26 -0.49 -34.54 5.45
CA TRP A 26 0.92 -34.85 5.62
C TRP A 26 1.37 -34.73 7.08
N GLY A 27 0.95 -33.66 7.76
CA GLY A 27 1.24 -33.46 9.18
C GLY A 27 0.60 -34.54 10.06
N LEU A 28 -0.65 -34.92 9.80
CA LEU A 28 -1.34 -36.03 10.47
C LEU A 28 -0.61 -37.36 10.28
N ALA A 29 -0.23 -37.69 9.04
CA ALA A 29 0.44 -38.95 8.73
C ALA A 29 1.79 -39.09 9.47
N ILE A 30 2.59 -38.03 9.49
CA ILE A 30 3.88 -38.04 10.22
C ILE A 30 3.62 -38.14 11.72
N THR A 31 2.68 -37.35 12.26
CA THR A 31 2.38 -37.37 13.70
C THR A 31 1.91 -38.74 14.17
N LEU A 32 1.05 -39.44 13.42
CA LEU A 32 0.62 -40.80 13.74
C LEU A 32 1.76 -41.81 13.70
N ASN A 33 2.70 -41.66 12.75
CA ASN A 33 3.91 -42.45 12.68
C ASN A 33 4.85 -42.19 13.87
N ASP A 34 5.07 -40.92 14.23
CA ASP A 34 5.89 -40.51 15.37
C ASP A 34 5.33 -40.99 16.71
N GLN A 35 4.01 -41.09 16.81
CA GLN A 35 3.30 -41.61 18.00
C GLN A 35 3.75 -43.05 18.32
N LEU A 36 3.94 -43.91 17.33
CA LEU A 36 4.44 -45.26 17.52
C LEU A 36 5.81 -45.33 18.14
N GLY A 37 6.63 -44.27 17.93
CA GLY A 37 7.96 -44.12 18.53
C GLY A 37 7.96 -43.41 19.90
N GLY A 38 6.81 -42.99 20.42
CA GLY A 38 6.70 -42.24 21.68
C GLY A 38 7.11 -40.77 21.57
N ASN A 39 7.16 -40.19 20.37
CA ASN A 39 7.65 -38.81 20.13
C ASN A 39 6.58 -37.71 20.31
N GLY A 40 5.36 -38.05 20.71
CA GLY A 40 4.28 -37.13 20.96
C GLY A 40 3.80 -36.36 19.70
N LEU A 41 3.07 -35.24 19.90
CA LEU A 41 2.42 -34.47 18.81
C LEU A 41 3.24 -33.32 18.26
N THR A 42 4.57 -33.39 18.30
CA THR A 42 5.46 -32.27 17.95
C THR A 42 5.26 -31.79 16.52
N VAL A 43 5.17 -32.72 15.56
CA VAL A 43 4.99 -32.35 14.13
C VAL A 43 3.61 -31.75 13.89
N TYR A 44 2.56 -32.31 14.48
CA TYR A 44 1.20 -31.74 14.43
C TYR A 44 1.20 -30.27 14.88
N ASN A 45 1.87 -30.01 16.01
CA ASN A 45 1.97 -28.69 16.61
C ASN A 45 2.62 -27.68 15.67
N TYR A 46 3.73 -28.03 15.04
CA TYR A 46 4.40 -27.14 14.09
C TYR A 46 3.60 -26.91 12.82
N VAL A 47 3.02 -27.97 12.26
CA VAL A 47 2.21 -27.88 11.04
C VAL A 47 0.99 -26.97 11.27
N MET A 48 0.26 -27.15 12.36
CA MET A 48 -0.90 -26.33 12.71
C MET A 48 -0.52 -24.85 12.87
N LEU A 49 0.59 -24.56 13.54
CA LEU A 49 1.05 -23.20 13.75
C LEU A 49 1.46 -22.54 12.42
N ILE A 50 2.23 -23.25 11.59
CA ILE A 50 2.64 -22.75 10.27
C ILE A 50 1.42 -22.49 9.39
N MET A 51 0.47 -23.40 9.36
CA MET A 51 -0.78 -23.25 8.61
C MET A 51 -1.59 -22.05 9.10
N ALA A 52 -1.67 -21.83 10.42
CA ALA A 52 -2.36 -20.69 11.00
C ALA A 52 -1.76 -19.35 10.57
N ILE A 53 -0.42 -19.27 10.51
CA ILE A 53 0.30 -18.05 10.12
C ILE A 53 0.22 -17.81 8.61
N MET A 54 0.36 -18.84 7.80
CA MET A 54 0.45 -18.70 6.34
C MET A 54 -0.93 -18.56 5.66
N SER A 55 -2.01 -19.01 6.30
CA SER A 55 -3.34 -18.96 5.69
C SER A 55 -3.85 -17.53 5.50
N MET A 56 -4.38 -17.27 4.32
CA MET A 56 -5.13 -16.07 3.96
C MET A 56 -6.65 -16.33 3.86
N MET A 57 -7.09 -17.53 4.21
CA MET A 57 -8.49 -17.91 4.18
C MET A 57 -9.30 -17.17 5.24
N LYS A 58 -10.62 -17.08 4.99
CA LYS A 58 -11.53 -16.51 6.00
C LYS A 58 -11.48 -17.34 7.29
N PRO A 59 -11.47 -16.71 8.48
CA PRO A 59 -11.27 -17.40 9.77
C PRO A 59 -12.21 -18.59 10.01
N TRP A 60 -13.46 -18.52 9.57
CA TRP A 60 -14.40 -19.61 9.73
C TRP A 60 -14.02 -20.87 8.91
N LYS A 61 -13.36 -20.69 7.75
CA LYS A 61 -12.92 -21.83 6.91
C LYS A 61 -11.71 -22.52 7.52
N THR A 62 -10.75 -21.74 8.03
CA THR A 62 -9.58 -22.27 8.73
C THR A 62 -9.99 -22.90 10.05
N ALA A 63 -10.97 -22.35 10.77
CA ALA A 63 -11.53 -22.95 11.97
C ALA A 63 -12.15 -24.30 11.69
N LEU A 64 -12.93 -24.46 10.60
CA LEU A 64 -13.49 -25.75 10.20
C LEU A 64 -12.40 -26.77 9.84
N LEU A 65 -11.33 -26.33 9.15
CA LEU A 65 -10.21 -27.21 8.81
C LEU A 65 -9.50 -27.68 10.07
N PHE A 66 -9.09 -26.76 10.96
CA PHE A 66 -8.35 -27.09 12.18
C PHE A 66 -9.17 -27.91 13.17
N LEU A 67 -10.47 -27.65 13.26
CA LEU A 67 -11.38 -28.50 14.04
C LEU A 67 -11.51 -29.90 13.44
N GLY A 68 -11.59 -29.99 12.12
CA GLY A 68 -11.57 -31.25 11.40
C GLY A 68 -10.30 -32.05 11.63
N ASP A 69 -9.13 -31.39 11.57
CA ASP A 69 -7.82 -31.97 11.85
C ASP A 69 -7.73 -32.49 13.30
N PHE A 70 -8.19 -31.68 14.26
CA PHE A 70 -8.27 -32.08 15.66
C PHE A 70 -9.14 -33.34 15.88
N LEU A 71 -10.32 -33.35 15.28
CA LEU A 71 -11.23 -34.50 15.41
C LEU A 71 -10.65 -35.74 14.74
N LEU A 72 -10.08 -35.59 13.54
CA LEU A 72 -9.49 -36.70 12.79
C LEU A 72 -8.24 -37.24 13.51
N LEU A 73 -7.39 -36.41 14.05
CA LEU A 73 -6.22 -36.83 14.85
C LEU A 73 -6.68 -37.68 16.04
N ASN A 74 -7.61 -37.17 16.85
CA ASN A 74 -8.06 -37.86 18.08
C ASN A 74 -8.88 -39.13 17.78
N LEU A 75 -9.53 -39.21 16.62
CA LEU A 75 -10.19 -40.42 16.16
C LEU A 75 -9.16 -41.51 15.76
N LEU A 76 -8.03 -41.11 15.15
CA LEU A 76 -7.00 -42.03 14.67
C LEU A 76 -6.00 -42.44 15.74
N LEU A 77 -5.68 -41.57 16.73
CA LEU A 77 -4.69 -41.82 17.79
C LEU A 77 -4.84 -43.19 18.48
N PRO A 78 -6.04 -43.69 18.81
CA PRO A 78 -6.20 -45.03 19.47
C PRO A 78 -5.71 -46.21 18.60
N TYR A 79 -5.63 -46.05 17.29
CA TYR A 79 -5.09 -47.07 16.36
C TYR A 79 -3.57 -47.07 16.25
N PHE A 80 -2.91 -46.02 16.80
CA PHE A 80 -1.46 -45.84 16.85
C PHE A 80 -0.99 -45.73 18.31
N PRO A 81 -0.91 -46.84 19.06
CA PRO A 81 -0.69 -46.81 20.49
C PRO A 81 0.69 -46.24 20.83
N ASP A 82 0.68 -45.26 21.75
CA ASP A 82 1.89 -44.69 22.32
C ASP A 82 2.46 -45.63 23.41
N PRO A 83 3.78 -45.87 23.41
CA PRO A 83 4.42 -46.63 24.49
C PRO A 83 4.20 -46.05 25.91
N GLY A 84 3.92 -44.72 26.02
CA GLY A 84 3.67 -44.02 27.26
C GLY A 84 2.29 -44.25 27.89
N GLY A 85 1.38 -44.93 27.19
CA GLY A 85 0.09 -45.34 27.73
C GLY A 85 -0.95 -44.21 27.91
N LEU A 86 -1.83 -44.36 28.91
CA LEU A 86 -3.00 -43.48 29.11
C LEU A 86 -2.63 -42.04 29.48
N ASP A 87 -1.56 -41.84 30.22
CA ASP A 87 -1.10 -40.48 30.61
C ASP A 87 -0.68 -39.66 29.39
N HIS A 88 0.03 -40.30 28.45
CA HIS A 88 0.36 -39.68 27.18
C HIS A 88 -0.85 -39.39 26.32
N ALA A 89 -1.81 -40.30 26.27
CA ALA A 89 -3.07 -40.12 25.53
C ALA A 89 -3.86 -38.88 26.01
N TYR A 90 -3.97 -38.71 27.32
CA TYR A 90 -4.62 -37.53 27.91
C TYR A 90 -3.87 -36.23 27.57
N ASN A 91 -2.53 -36.23 27.75
CA ASN A 91 -1.69 -35.07 27.40
C ASN A 91 -1.78 -34.71 25.92
N ASN A 92 -1.81 -35.70 25.03
CA ASN A 92 -1.95 -35.51 23.60
C ASN A 92 -3.31 -34.89 23.24
N LEU A 93 -4.41 -35.35 23.88
CA LEU A 93 -5.72 -34.74 23.70
C LEU A 93 -5.76 -33.28 24.14
N MET A 94 -5.23 -32.98 25.34
CA MET A 94 -5.21 -31.61 25.85
C MET A 94 -4.33 -30.69 24.99
N ASN A 95 -3.14 -31.14 24.61
CA ASN A 95 -2.21 -30.38 23.79
C ASN A 95 -2.78 -30.10 22.39
N SER A 96 -3.38 -31.10 21.75
CA SER A 96 -3.99 -30.93 20.41
C SER A 96 -5.21 -30.00 20.45
N LEU A 97 -6.04 -30.08 21.51
CA LEU A 97 -7.17 -29.17 21.71
C LEU A 97 -6.71 -27.72 21.88
N PHE A 98 -5.79 -27.51 22.84
CA PHE A 98 -5.26 -26.17 23.13
C PHE A 98 -4.62 -25.54 21.90
N LEU A 99 -3.81 -26.28 21.18
CA LEU A 99 -3.12 -25.78 20.01
C LEU A 99 -4.08 -25.49 18.84
N SER A 100 -5.07 -26.36 18.61
CA SER A 100 -6.08 -26.11 17.57
C SER A 100 -6.85 -24.82 17.85
N LEU A 101 -7.24 -24.58 19.10
CA LEU A 101 -7.88 -23.33 19.51
C LEU A 101 -6.94 -22.13 19.33
N ALA A 102 -5.68 -22.24 19.75
CA ALA A 102 -4.68 -21.19 19.58
C ALA A 102 -4.45 -20.88 18.10
N ALA A 103 -4.33 -21.88 17.25
CA ALA A 103 -4.16 -21.73 15.81
C ALA A 103 -5.35 -20.98 15.17
N ILE A 104 -6.58 -21.28 15.58
CA ILE A 104 -7.79 -20.57 15.13
C ILE A 104 -7.72 -19.08 15.52
N VAL A 105 -7.38 -18.78 16.77
CA VAL A 105 -7.27 -17.40 17.27
C VAL A 105 -6.17 -16.64 16.55
N ILE A 106 -5.00 -17.25 16.39
CA ILE A 106 -3.86 -16.65 15.67
C ILE A 106 -4.26 -16.34 14.23
N ASN A 107 -4.85 -17.30 13.52
CA ASN A 107 -5.29 -17.08 12.14
C ASN A 107 -6.34 -15.97 12.04
N ALA A 108 -7.33 -15.94 12.92
CA ALA A 108 -8.36 -14.91 12.94
C ALA A 108 -7.76 -13.50 13.18
N SER A 109 -6.83 -13.39 14.12
CA SER A 109 -6.12 -12.15 14.43
C SER A 109 -5.30 -11.65 13.23
N LEU A 110 -4.49 -12.54 12.64
CA LEU A 110 -3.67 -12.21 11.48
C LEU A 110 -4.52 -11.85 10.25
N TYR A 111 -5.62 -12.55 10.01
CA TYR A 111 -6.55 -12.23 8.93
C TYR A 111 -7.14 -10.82 9.10
N ASN A 112 -7.65 -10.52 10.31
CA ASN A 112 -8.22 -9.20 10.59
C ASN A 112 -7.18 -8.08 10.46
N SER A 113 -5.96 -8.30 10.95
CA SER A 113 -4.85 -7.35 10.80
C SER A 113 -4.50 -7.08 9.35
N ARG A 114 -4.43 -8.14 8.52
CA ARG A 114 -4.18 -7.99 7.06
C ARG A 114 -5.30 -7.25 6.34
N ILE A 115 -6.56 -7.50 6.71
CA ILE A 115 -7.72 -6.78 6.14
C ILE A 115 -7.68 -5.31 6.54
N GLN A 116 -7.35 -5.02 7.81
CA GLN A 116 -7.23 -3.65 8.29
C GLN A 116 -6.11 -2.90 7.57
N ALA A 117 -4.91 -3.47 7.49
CA ALA A 117 -3.78 -2.89 6.76
C ALA A 117 -4.13 -2.55 5.29
N LYS A 118 -4.90 -3.43 4.63
CA LYS A 118 -5.34 -3.20 3.26
C LYS A 118 -6.39 -2.09 3.12
N ARG A 119 -7.26 -1.93 4.12
CA ARG A 119 -8.22 -0.80 4.20
C ARG A 119 -7.50 0.51 4.41
N ASP A 120 -6.52 0.53 5.30
CA ASP A 120 -5.72 1.71 5.62
C ASP A 120 -4.93 2.17 4.39
N GLU A 121 -4.30 1.24 3.65
CA GLU A 121 -3.63 1.51 2.38
C GLU A 121 -4.57 2.16 1.35
N MET A 122 -5.79 1.63 1.20
CA MET A 122 -6.77 2.21 0.27
C MET A 122 -7.21 3.62 0.71
N THR A 123 -7.35 3.86 2.01
CA THR A 123 -7.72 5.16 2.56
C THR A 123 -6.61 6.19 2.33
N ILE A 124 -5.36 5.83 2.63
CA ILE A 124 -4.17 6.67 2.39
C ILE A 124 -4.06 7.05 0.91
N ASN A 125 -4.20 6.08 0.00
CA ASN A 125 -4.15 6.33 -1.43
C ASN A 125 -5.29 7.26 -1.92
N ARG A 126 -6.46 7.17 -1.30
CA ARG A 126 -7.58 8.09 -1.60
C ARG A 126 -7.29 9.51 -1.12
N GLN A 127 -6.80 9.65 0.10
CA GLN A 127 -6.43 10.96 0.67
C GLN A 127 -5.31 11.62 -0.15
N TYR A 128 -4.30 10.85 -0.53
CA TYR A 128 -3.21 11.35 -1.38
C TYR A 128 -3.73 11.94 -2.70
N ARG A 129 -4.63 11.23 -3.39
CA ARG A 129 -5.26 11.75 -4.62
C ARG A 129 -6.09 13.01 -4.41
N GLN A 130 -6.77 13.13 -3.27
CA GLN A 130 -7.56 14.33 -2.92
C GLN A 130 -6.64 15.53 -2.68
N ILE A 131 -5.54 15.34 -1.96
CA ILE A 131 -4.54 16.39 -1.70
C ILE A 131 -3.90 16.84 -3.02
N GLU A 132 -3.52 15.91 -3.89
CA GLU A 132 -2.94 16.22 -5.19
C GLU A 132 -3.91 17.02 -6.07
N ALA A 133 -5.18 16.64 -6.12
CA ALA A 133 -6.22 17.37 -6.84
C ALA A 133 -6.43 18.78 -6.27
N ALA A 134 -6.47 18.93 -4.94
CA ALA A 134 -6.58 20.23 -4.29
C ALA A 134 -5.37 21.13 -4.58
N ASN A 135 -4.16 20.58 -4.54
CA ASN A 135 -2.94 21.32 -4.86
C ASN A 135 -2.92 21.78 -6.34
N GLN A 136 -3.41 20.94 -7.27
CA GLN A 136 -3.56 21.33 -8.67
C GLN A 136 -4.54 22.49 -8.87
N ILE A 137 -5.66 22.50 -8.12
CA ILE A 137 -6.63 23.60 -8.16
C ILE A 137 -5.99 24.86 -7.61
N LEU A 138 -5.36 24.81 -6.43
CA LEU A 138 -4.67 25.95 -5.80
C LEU A 138 -3.58 26.52 -6.71
N SER A 139 -2.81 25.65 -7.35
CA SER A 139 -1.78 26.09 -8.33
C SER A 139 -2.38 26.78 -9.55
N LYS A 140 -3.58 26.36 -10.01
CA LYS A 140 -4.29 27.03 -11.11
C LYS A 140 -4.89 28.38 -10.69
N GLU A 141 -5.30 28.52 -9.44
CA GLU A 141 -5.87 29.72 -8.88
C GLU A 141 -4.81 30.75 -8.44
N SER A 142 -3.58 30.28 -8.19
CA SER A 142 -2.47 31.19 -7.88
C SER A 142 -2.24 32.16 -9.05
N LEU A 143 -2.14 33.43 -8.73
CA LEU A 143 -1.84 34.50 -9.71
C LEU A 143 -0.35 34.79 -9.85
N LEU A 144 0.43 34.38 -8.87
CA LEU A 144 1.88 34.65 -8.81
C LEU A 144 2.72 33.43 -9.14
N ASP A 145 3.90 33.67 -9.70
CA ASP A 145 4.94 32.68 -9.88
C ASP A 145 5.67 32.46 -8.55
N ALA A 146 5.77 31.22 -8.11
CA ALA A 146 6.30 30.87 -6.79
C ALA A 146 7.79 31.18 -6.62
N LEU A 147 8.58 31.22 -7.71
CA LEU A 147 10.01 31.49 -7.67
C LEU A 147 10.30 33.00 -7.62
N THR A 148 9.64 33.75 -8.51
CA THR A 148 9.97 35.15 -8.78
C THR A 148 9.03 36.16 -8.12
N GLY A 149 7.85 35.72 -7.70
CA GLY A 149 6.80 36.60 -7.17
C GLY A 149 6.11 37.46 -8.25
N LEU A 150 6.48 37.33 -9.51
CA LEU A 150 5.80 37.99 -10.62
C LEU A 150 4.44 37.34 -10.89
N GLN A 151 3.57 38.01 -11.64
CA GLN A 151 2.35 37.39 -12.17
C GLN A 151 2.71 36.16 -13.02
N ASN A 152 1.99 35.06 -12.87
CA ASN A 152 2.26 33.83 -13.61
C ASN A 152 1.57 33.81 -14.99
N ARG A 153 1.82 32.73 -15.75
CA ARG A 153 1.24 32.54 -17.08
C ARG A 153 -0.29 32.57 -17.08
N ASN A 154 -0.96 32.13 -15.99
CA ASN A 154 -2.42 32.17 -15.88
C ASN A 154 -2.91 33.60 -15.73
N SER A 155 -2.23 34.41 -14.93
CA SER A 155 -2.49 35.83 -14.79
C SER A 155 -2.34 36.56 -16.10
N TYR A 156 -1.25 36.29 -16.86
CA TYR A 156 -1.05 36.82 -18.21
C TYR A 156 -2.25 36.51 -19.13
N LYS A 157 -2.70 35.27 -19.18
CA LYS A 157 -3.84 34.89 -20.02
C LYS A 157 -5.11 35.66 -19.63
N LYS A 158 -5.36 35.82 -18.31
CA LYS A 158 -6.51 36.59 -17.81
C LYS A 158 -6.40 38.06 -18.18
N ALA A 159 -5.18 38.67 -18.06
CA ALA A 159 -4.95 40.06 -18.44
C ALA A 159 -5.17 40.32 -19.92
N VAL A 160 -4.70 39.42 -20.80
CA VAL A 160 -4.93 39.52 -22.26
C VAL A 160 -6.42 39.42 -22.59
N GLN A 161 -7.14 38.45 -22.00
CA GLN A 161 -8.59 38.29 -22.20
C GLN A 161 -9.39 39.49 -21.69
N ALA A 162 -8.96 40.07 -20.56
CA ALA A 162 -9.60 41.30 -20.05
C ALA A 162 -9.39 42.50 -20.98
N PHE A 163 -8.19 42.61 -21.57
CA PHE A 163 -7.87 43.67 -22.51
C PHE A 163 -8.70 43.57 -23.80
N ASP A 164 -8.89 42.38 -24.36
CA ASP A 164 -9.73 42.17 -25.57
C ASP A 164 -11.19 42.66 -25.37
N ASN A 165 -11.63 42.77 -24.10
CA ASN A 165 -12.97 43.26 -23.76
C ASN A 165 -12.98 44.77 -23.39
N THR A 166 -11.87 45.47 -23.48
CA THR A 166 -11.76 46.92 -23.15
C THR A 166 -11.79 47.76 -24.40
N GLU A 167 -12.36 48.99 -24.31
CA GLU A 167 -12.32 49.99 -25.38
C GLU A 167 -10.98 50.76 -25.42
N ALA A 168 -9.90 50.21 -24.85
CA ALA A 168 -8.61 50.85 -24.82
C ALA A 168 -7.99 50.96 -26.22
N ALA A 169 -7.53 52.13 -26.58
CA ALA A 169 -7.07 52.46 -27.94
C ALA A 169 -5.73 51.79 -28.34
N SER A 170 -4.89 51.45 -27.38
CA SER A 170 -3.61 50.74 -27.63
C SER A 170 -3.03 50.12 -26.38
N MET A 171 -2.27 49.03 -26.55
CA MET A 171 -1.45 48.37 -25.52
C MET A 171 -0.05 48.10 -26.09
N ALA A 172 0.98 48.29 -25.28
CA ALA A 172 2.33 47.86 -25.61
C ALA A 172 2.66 46.60 -24.79
N CYS A 173 3.25 45.60 -25.43
CA CYS A 173 3.77 44.43 -24.79
C CYS A 173 5.26 44.28 -25.05
N VAL A 174 6.04 44.05 -23.99
CA VAL A 174 7.50 43.88 -24.08
C VAL A 174 7.83 42.45 -23.63
N TYR A 175 8.53 41.70 -24.47
CA TYR A 175 9.08 40.40 -24.13
C TYR A 175 10.54 40.55 -23.70
N VAL A 176 10.87 40.00 -22.54
CA VAL A 176 12.22 39.91 -22.01
C VAL A 176 12.63 38.46 -21.92
N ASP A 177 13.79 38.12 -22.48
CA ASP A 177 14.38 36.79 -22.39
C ASP A 177 15.71 36.84 -21.61
N ALA A 178 15.89 35.91 -20.70
CA ALA A 178 17.08 35.80 -19.86
C ALA A 178 18.15 34.93 -20.55
N ASN A 179 19.03 35.53 -21.31
CA ASN A 179 20.09 34.81 -22.02
C ASN A 179 21.08 34.14 -21.07
N GLY A 180 21.54 32.94 -21.42
CA GLY A 180 22.58 32.23 -20.67
C GLY A 180 22.05 31.44 -19.45
N LEU A 181 20.76 31.42 -19.19
CA LEU A 181 20.18 30.66 -18.06
C LEU A 181 20.53 29.17 -18.11
N HIS A 182 20.46 28.54 -19.28
CA HIS A 182 20.81 27.14 -19.47
C HIS A 182 22.28 26.85 -19.19
N GLU A 183 23.18 27.71 -19.67
CA GLU A 183 24.62 27.60 -19.44
C GLU A 183 24.94 27.78 -17.96
N LEU A 184 24.34 28.79 -17.32
CA LEU A 184 24.48 29.03 -15.89
C LEU A 184 24.04 27.83 -15.05
N ASN A 185 22.89 27.23 -15.37
CA ASN A 185 22.39 26.03 -14.70
C ASN A 185 23.36 24.87 -14.88
N ASN A 186 23.92 24.66 -16.06
CA ASN A 186 24.85 23.57 -16.33
C ASN A 186 26.20 23.74 -15.62
N HIS A 187 26.68 24.96 -15.46
CA HIS A 187 27.99 25.24 -14.84
C HIS A 187 27.93 25.41 -13.32
N GLN A 188 26.86 26.02 -12.80
CA GLN A 188 26.76 26.43 -11.39
C GLN A 188 25.54 25.85 -10.66
N GLY A 189 24.74 25.01 -11.35
CA GLY A 189 23.56 24.38 -10.79
C GLY A 189 22.31 25.26 -10.86
N HIS A 190 21.13 24.60 -10.61
CA HIS A 190 19.83 25.27 -10.72
C HIS A 190 19.63 26.41 -9.72
N GLU A 191 20.29 26.37 -8.57
CA GLU A 191 20.22 27.46 -7.57
C GLU A 191 20.76 28.81 -8.16
N ALA A 192 21.83 28.76 -8.96
CA ALA A 192 22.38 29.94 -9.60
C ALA A 192 21.41 30.53 -10.65
N GLY A 193 20.73 29.67 -11.41
CA GLY A 193 19.68 30.09 -12.33
C GLY A 193 18.47 30.70 -11.62
N ASP A 194 18.08 30.14 -10.48
CA ASP A 194 17.02 30.70 -9.64
C ASP A 194 17.34 32.08 -9.11
N VAL A 195 18.61 32.31 -8.70
CA VAL A 195 19.08 33.62 -8.29
C VAL A 195 19.03 34.62 -9.46
N MET A 196 19.46 34.19 -10.65
CA MET A 196 19.39 35.03 -11.86
C MET A 196 17.95 35.45 -12.16
N LEU A 197 17.00 34.49 -12.16
CA LEU A 197 15.59 34.78 -12.43
C LEU A 197 14.97 35.71 -11.39
N LYS A 198 15.30 35.53 -10.10
CA LYS A 198 14.85 36.41 -9.01
C LYS A 198 15.43 37.83 -9.17
N THR A 199 16.67 37.91 -9.62
CA THR A 199 17.34 39.22 -9.86
C THR A 199 16.67 39.98 -11.01
N VAL A 200 16.39 39.30 -12.13
CA VAL A 200 15.64 39.89 -13.25
C VAL A 200 14.27 40.36 -12.80
N ALA A 201 13.54 39.54 -12.05
CA ALA A 201 12.23 39.89 -11.51
C ALA A 201 12.28 41.14 -10.63
N HIS A 202 13.27 41.22 -9.74
CA HIS A 202 13.46 42.37 -8.85
C HIS A 202 13.75 43.67 -9.64
N ILE A 203 14.56 43.58 -10.68
CA ILE A 203 14.85 44.73 -11.56
C ILE A 203 13.58 45.21 -12.26
N LEU A 204 12.78 44.26 -12.80
CA LEU A 204 11.53 44.58 -13.48
C LEU A 204 10.53 45.26 -12.53
N LEU A 205 10.38 44.73 -11.32
CA LEU A 205 9.50 45.32 -10.29
C LEU A 205 9.97 46.70 -9.78
N GLY A 206 11.24 47.03 -9.99
CA GLY A 206 11.78 48.40 -9.73
C GLY A 206 11.28 49.43 -10.75
N HIS A 207 10.82 49.02 -11.92
CA HIS A 207 10.45 49.90 -13.03
C HIS A 207 8.98 49.78 -13.46
N PHE A 208 8.30 48.67 -13.14
CA PHE A 208 6.93 48.35 -13.52
C PHE A 208 6.11 47.95 -12.30
N ASN A 209 4.80 48.14 -12.35
CA ASN A 209 3.91 47.64 -11.30
C ASN A 209 3.82 46.13 -11.34
N GLN A 210 3.59 45.48 -10.16
CA GLN A 210 3.49 44.03 -10.05
C GLN A 210 2.41 43.42 -10.95
N GLU A 211 1.33 44.17 -11.20
CA GLU A 211 0.22 43.72 -12.05
C GLU A 211 0.55 43.75 -13.56
N GLU A 212 1.65 44.37 -13.95
CA GLU A 212 2.06 44.56 -15.33
C GLU A 212 3.21 43.62 -15.75
N VAL A 213 3.79 42.87 -14.80
CA VAL A 213 4.95 42.01 -15.06
C VAL A 213 4.60 40.54 -14.87
N PHE A 214 4.80 39.74 -15.93
CA PHE A 214 4.44 38.36 -15.99
C PHE A 214 5.61 37.44 -16.28
N ARG A 215 5.71 36.30 -15.58
CA ARG A 215 6.61 35.21 -15.97
C ARG A 215 5.78 34.14 -16.71
N ILE A 216 6.05 33.99 -18.02
CA ILE A 216 5.27 33.10 -18.90
C ILE A 216 6.00 31.82 -19.29
N GLY A 217 7.30 31.72 -19.02
CA GLY A 217 8.13 30.55 -19.33
C GLY A 217 9.52 30.64 -18.68
N GLY A 218 10.37 29.64 -18.94
CA GLY A 218 11.75 29.55 -18.47
C GLY A 218 11.90 28.85 -17.13
#